data_0586690c16a09dc1342abf72421e7260
#
_entry.id   0586690c16a09dc1342abf72421e7260
#
_cell.length_a   1.000
_cell.length_b   1.000
_cell.length_c   1.000
_cell.angle_alpha   90.00
_cell.angle_beta   90.00
_cell.angle_gamma   90.00
#
_symmetry.space_group_name_H-M   'P 1'
#
loop_
_entity.id
_entity.type
_entity.pdbx_description
1 polymer ?
#
loop_
_entity_poly.entity_id
_entity_poly.type
_entity_poly.pdbx_seq_one_letter_code
_entity_poly.pdbx_strand_id
1 'polypeptide(L)'
;MTPIRLIAGDRDLRLTAVLMILLGAFICSLGPYVSILAVREFGLGDTGYAAVMIVSTVVSVTAAIAAGIRADQTANRRGITLASCWLMVAGCGLMTVLPGPVSFVLAHALILPLSAVFGQLYAQGRLAANRHAPTIRDGIMTTIRALFALPFLLVLPVWALAFQNGVQVWAIYPVTTHIALVMVLLTALYWPTAPAAGWQDKPSGLSLRQALRELMSPALGLRIVALGAVSAGGTAYWAIMGLVLSGSGAGGTATAALYAGLVAGLEVPLMLALPLILPHFKRTHLILAGTIIYTGQLVGIPLLAGTPLLWLCLIPGAIGGAITLTLPIAYLQDALGHRPGTGAALMALMKVAGDILAAATFALGTALSGYMLAAVLAAVGTVLGALALVWADRKAG
;
A
#
# COMPACT_ATOMS: atom_id res chain seq x y z
N MET A 1 15.85 -17.63 19.43
CA MET A 1 16.44 -17.09 18.18
C MET A 1 15.67 -15.87 17.77
N THR A 2 16.35 -14.83 17.30
CA THR A 2 15.67 -13.62 16.79
C THR A 2 14.97 -13.94 15.47
N PRO A 3 13.79 -13.37 15.18
CA PRO A 3 13.04 -13.63 13.94
C PRO A 3 13.89 -13.47 12.67
N ILE A 4 14.80 -12.49 12.65
CA ILE A 4 15.67 -12.24 11.49
C ILE A 4 16.67 -13.40 11.24
N ARG A 5 17.17 -14.05 12.27
CA ARG A 5 18.05 -15.23 12.11
C ARG A 5 17.28 -16.45 11.60
N LEU A 6 16.02 -16.59 12.01
CA LEU A 6 15.15 -17.66 11.50
C LEU A 6 14.83 -17.45 10.01
N ILE A 7 14.50 -16.21 9.63
CA ILE A 7 14.27 -15.87 8.22
C ILE A 7 15.52 -16.14 7.37
N ALA A 8 16.70 -15.76 7.86
CA ALA A 8 17.95 -15.99 7.14
C ALA A 8 18.30 -17.49 7.00
N GLY A 9 17.96 -18.31 8.01
CA GLY A 9 18.25 -19.75 8.03
C GLY A 9 17.24 -20.60 7.24
N ASP A 10 16.00 -20.16 7.10
CA ASP A 10 14.94 -20.88 6.41
C ASP A 10 14.84 -20.43 4.95
N ARG A 11 14.96 -21.38 4.02
CA ARG A 11 14.96 -21.11 2.57
C ARG A 11 13.68 -20.39 2.11
N ASP A 12 12.51 -20.82 2.59
CA ASP A 12 11.21 -20.32 2.13
C ASP A 12 10.93 -18.93 2.70
N LEU A 13 11.26 -18.73 3.98
CA LEU A 13 11.16 -17.42 4.63
C LEU A 13 12.14 -16.42 4.02
N ARG A 14 13.38 -16.84 3.70
CA ARG A 14 14.39 -16.02 3.05
C ARG A 14 13.95 -15.57 1.65
N LEU A 15 13.42 -16.50 0.83
CA LEU A 15 12.87 -16.15 -0.48
C LEU A 15 11.75 -15.14 -0.35
N THR A 16 10.79 -15.39 0.56
CA THR A 16 9.68 -14.47 0.81
C THR A 16 10.19 -13.09 1.23
N ALA A 17 11.17 -13.02 2.12
CA ALA A 17 11.76 -11.78 2.58
C ALA A 17 12.44 -10.99 1.45
N VAL A 18 13.23 -11.67 0.61
CA VAL A 18 13.88 -11.05 -0.56
C VAL A 18 12.85 -10.53 -1.56
N LEU A 19 11.82 -11.32 -1.87
CA LEU A 19 10.75 -10.89 -2.77
C LEU A 19 9.94 -9.71 -2.18
N MET A 20 9.74 -9.65 -0.87
CA MET A 20 9.08 -8.53 -0.19
C MET A 20 9.93 -7.25 -0.24
N ILE A 21 11.26 -7.36 -0.09
CA ILE A 21 12.18 -6.22 -0.27
C ILE A 21 12.11 -5.72 -1.72
N LEU A 22 12.19 -6.60 -2.71
CA LEU A 22 12.10 -6.23 -4.12
C LEU A 22 10.74 -5.61 -4.47
N LEU A 23 9.64 -6.14 -3.92
CA LEU A 23 8.32 -5.56 -4.08
C LEU A 23 8.23 -4.17 -3.44
N GLY A 24 8.81 -3.99 -2.26
CA GLY A 24 8.92 -2.67 -1.62
C GLY A 24 9.70 -1.68 -2.49
N ALA A 25 10.85 -2.11 -3.06
CA ALA A 25 11.65 -1.30 -3.97
C ALA A 25 10.89 -0.95 -5.26
N PHE A 26 10.11 -1.88 -5.80
CA PHE A 26 9.23 -1.65 -6.95
C PHE A 26 8.16 -0.60 -6.63
N ILE A 27 7.45 -0.77 -5.53
CA ILE A 27 6.33 0.12 -5.15
C ILE A 27 6.83 1.53 -4.80
N CYS A 28 7.92 1.65 -4.03
CA CYS A 28 8.43 2.98 -3.67
C CYS A 28 9.07 3.70 -4.87
N SER A 29 9.55 2.97 -5.88
CA SER A 29 10.04 3.58 -7.12
C SER A 29 8.92 4.07 -8.04
N LEU A 30 7.68 3.63 -7.86
CA LEU A 30 6.53 4.09 -8.67
C LEU A 30 5.64 5.06 -7.88
N GLY A 31 5.26 4.70 -6.66
CA GLY A 31 4.20 5.35 -5.90
C GLY A 31 4.24 6.89 -5.86
N PRO A 32 5.37 7.51 -5.46
CA PRO A 32 5.48 8.97 -5.36
C PRO A 32 5.38 9.71 -6.68
N TYR A 33 5.61 9.03 -7.81
CA TYR A 33 5.81 9.67 -9.11
C TYR A 33 4.65 9.43 -10.09
N VAL A 34 3.73 8.52 -9.80
CA VAL A 34 2.60 8.20 -10.69
C VAL A 34 1.75 9.44 -10.99
N SER A 35 1.44 10.26 -9.99
CA SER A 35 0.68 11.50 -10.17
C SER A 35 1.45 12.54 -11.00
N ILE A 36 2.76 12.67 -10.76
CA ILE A 36 3.64 13.58 -11.52
C ILE A 36 3.66 13.18 -12.99
N LEU A 37 3.88 11.89 -13.26
CA LEU A 37 3.92 11.36 -14.62
C LEU A 37 2.58 11.53 -15.33
N ALA A 38 1.46 11.19 -14.65
CA ALA A 38 0.13 11.32 -15.24
C ALA A 38 -0.18 12.75 -15.66
N VAL A 39 0.01 13.70 -14.73
CA VAL A 39 -0.49 15.07 -14.90
C VAL A 39 0.52 15.95 -15.64
N ARG A 40 1.82 15.87 -15.28
CA ARG A 40 2.84 16.79 -15.80
C ARG A 40 3.56 16.25 -17.03
N GLU A 41 3.95 14.97 -17.02
CA GLU A 41 4.74 14.40 -18.13
C GLU A 41 3.85 13.96 -19.29
N PHE A 42 2.72 13.28 -19.00
CA PHE A 42 1.83 12.74 -20.03
C PHE A 42 0.56 13.56 -20.28
N GLY A 43 0.37 14.66 -19.56
CA GLY A 43 -0.69 15.64 -19.86
C GLY A 43 -2.12 15.13 -19.69
N LEU A 44 -2.35 14.08 -18.85
CA LEU A 44 -3.70 13.57 -18.60
C LEU A 44 -4.59 14.55 -17.83
N GLY A 45 -3.97 15.55 -17.17
CA GLY A 45 -4.67 16.44 -16.26
C GLY A 45 -5.16 15.75 -14.99
N ASP A 46 -5.64 16.53 -14.03
CA ASP A 46 -6.06 16.02 -12.73
C ASP A 46 -7.27 15.08 -12.83
N THR A 47 -8.26 15.43 -13.68
CA THR A 47 -9.45 14.60 -13.89
C THR A 47 -9.11 13.25 -14.55
N GLY A 48 -8.21 13.26 -15.54
CA GLY A 48 -7.72 12.02 -16.18
C GLY A 48 -6.99 11.13 -15.18
N TYR A 49 -6.15 11.70 -14.33
CA TYR A 49 -5.47 10.94 -13.27
C TYR A 49 -6.45 10.38 -12.25
N ALA A 50 -7.45 11.14 -11.81
CA ALA A 50 -8.51 10.65 -10.93
C ALA A 50 -9.27 9.46 -11.55
N ALA A 51 -9.56 9.50 -12.85
CA ALA A 51 -10.17 8.38 -13.55
C ALA A 51 -9.27 7.13 -13.55
N VAL A 52 -7.96 7.31 -13.78
CA VAL A 52 -6.96 6.22 -13.66
C VAL A 52 -6.97 5.62 -12.25
N MET A 53 -7.02 6.43 -11.19
CA MET A 53 -7.10 5.96 -9.81
C MET A 53 -8.34 5.09 -9.58
N ILE A 54 -9.53 5.53 -10.03
CA ILE A 54 -10.78 4.78 -9.85
C ILE A 54 -10.73 3.44 -10.59
N VAL A 55 -10.35 3.45 -11.86
CA VAL A 55 -10.26 2.23 -12.68
C VAL A 55 -9.22 1.27 -12.11
N SER A 56 -8.04 1.77 -11.76
CA SER A 56 -6.97 1.00 -11.10
C SER A 56 -7.47 0.32 -9.82
N THR A 57 -8.24 1.02 -8.99
CA THR A 57 -8.80 0.47 -7.77
C THR A 57 -9.76 -0.68 -8.05
N VAL A 58 -10.72 -0.49 -8.96
CA VAL A 58 -11.68 -1.53 -9.33
C VAL A 58 -10.97 -2.77 -9.88
N VAL A 59 -10.00 -2.57 -10.77
CA VAL A 59 -9.21 -3.66 -11.36
C VAL A 59 -8.38 -4.37 -10.28
N SER A 60 -7.67 -3.62 -9.43
CA SER A 60 -6.79 -4.22 -8.40
C SER A 60 -7.54 -5.05 -7.37
N VAL A 61 -8.72 -4.60 -6.96
CA VAL A 61 -9.54 -5.32 -5.98
C VAL A 61 -10.15 -6.56 -6.60
N THR A 62 -10.70 -6.44 -7.81
CA THR A 62 -11.22 -7.61 -8.54
C THR A 62 -10.12 -8.66 -8.74
N ALA A 63 -8.94 -8.23 -9.16
CA ALA A 63 -7.78 -9.11 -9.33
C ALA A 63 -7.32 -9.76 -8.02
N ALA A 64 -7.24 -8.99 -6.93
CA ALA A 64 -6.82 -9.49 -5.63
C ALA A 64 -7.79 -10.56 -5.09
N ILE A 65 -9.10 -10.32 -5.21
CA ILE A 65 -10.14 -11.28 -4.83
C ILE A 65 -10.05 -12.54 -5.70
N ALA A 66 -9.99 -12.38 -7.03
CA ALA A 66 -9.90 -13.50 -7.96
C ALA A 66 -8.64 -14.34 -7.73
N ALA A 67 -7.48 -13.69 -7.55
CA ALA A 67 -6.21 -14.34 -7.25
C ALA A 67 -6.23 -15.08 -5.91
N GLY A 68 -6.83 -14.48 -4.87
CA GLY A 68 -7.01 -15.10 -3.56
C GLY A 68 -7.85 -16.38 -3.64
N ILE A 69 -9.02 -16.30 -4.27
CA ILE A 69 -9.93 -17.44 -4.46
C ILE A 69 -9.24 -18.54 -5.26
N ARG A 70 -8.60 -18.17 -6.38
CA ARG A 70 -7.89 -19.13 -7.24
C ARG A 70 -6.74 -19.80 -6.50
N ALA A 71 -5.99 -19.04 -5.69
CA ALA A 71 -4.93 -19.59 -4.85
C ALA A 71 -5.48 -20.61 -3.85
N ASP A 72 -6.58 -20.29 -3.18
CA ASP A 72 -7.20 -21.16 -2.18
C ASP A 72 -7.87 -22.40 -2.82
N GLN A 73 -8.37 -22.30 -4.07
CA GLN A 73 -8.96 -23.43 -4.79
C GLN A 73 -7.94 -24.39 -5.40
N THR A 74 -6.82 -23.85 -5.91
CA THR A 74 -5.86 -24.62 -6.69
C THR A 74 -4.57 -24.96 -5.93
N ALA A 75 -4.34 -24.31 -4.78
CA ALA A 75 -3.06 -24.34 -4.05
C ALA A 75 -1.84 -23.98 -4.94
N ASN A 76 -2.07 -23.30 -6.07
CA ASN A 76 -1.02 -22.90 -7.03
C ASN A 76 -0.59 -21.45 -6.83
N ARG A 77 -0.07 -21.10 -5.65
CA ARG A 77 0.43 -19.76 -5.36
C ARG A 77 1.62 -19.37 -6.22
N ARG A 78 2.47 -20.33 -6.60
CA ARG A 78 3.60 -20.10 -7.50
C ARG A 78 3.14 -19.54 -8.86
N GLY A 79 2.18 -20.22 -9.50
CA GLY A 79 1.67 -19.78 -10.81
C GLY A 79 1.03 -18.40 -10.77
N ILE A 80 0.26 -18.11 -9.72
CA ILE A 80 -0.37 -16.77 -9.52
C ILE A 80 0.68 -15.71 -9.27
N THR A 81 1.71 -15.99 -8.45
CA THR A 81 2.80 -15.05 -8.19
C THR A 81 3.61 -14.77 -9.46
N LEU A 82 3.95 -15.81 -10.24
CA LEU A 82 4.63 -15.65 -11.53
C LEU A 82 3.82 -14.81 -12.51
N ALA A 83 2.53 -15.11 -12.68
CA ALA A 83 1.65 -14.33 -13.54
C ALA A 83 1.59 -12.87 -13.11
N SER A 84 1.51 -12.62 -11.80
CA SER A 84 1.51 -11.27 -11.23
C SER A 84 2.84 -10.54 -11.45
N CYS A 85 3.99 -11.21 -11.31
CA CYS A 85 5.29 -10.62 -11.62
C CYS A 85 5.44 -10.31 -13.12
N TRP A 86 4.93 -11.17 -14.01
CA TRP A 86 4.89 -10.89 -15.44
C TRP A 86 4.00 -9.70 -15.81
N LEU A 87 2.88 -9.49 -15.10
CA LEU A 87 2.07 -8.28 -15.25
C LEU A 87 2.85 -7.02 -14.84
N MET A 88 3.67 -7.10 -13.78
CA MET A 88 4.56 -5.99 -13.41
C MET A 88 5.60 -5.71 -14.51
N VAL A 89 6.22 -6.76 -15.08
CA VAL A 89 7.14 -6.62 -16.23
C VAL A 89 6.41 -6.02 -17.43
N ALA A 90 5.22 -6.51 -17.75
CA ALA A 90 4.45 -6.02 -18.90
C ALA A 90 4.05 -4.54 -18.75
N GLY A 91 3.55 -4.13 -17.56
CA GLY A 91 3.15 -2.75 -17.31
C GLY A 91 4.33 -1.78 -17.34
N CYS A 92 5.40 -2.07 -16.60
CA CYS A 92 6.60 -1.21 -16.57
C CYS A 92 7.39 -1.32 -17.88
N GLY A 93 7.46 -2.50 -18.49
CA GLY A 93 8.10 -2.72 -19.80
C GLY A 93 7.41 -1.94 -20.91
N LEU A 94 6.06 -1.92 -20.93
CA LEU A 94 5.30 -1.09 -21.88
C LEU A 94 5.70 0.38 -21.76
N MET A 95 5.77 0.90 -20.53
CA MET A 95 6.20 2.29 -20.28
C MET A 95 7.66 2.54 -20.61
N THR A 96 8.52 1.53 -20.52
CA THR A 96 9.94 1.63 -20.87
C THR A 96 10.14 1.73 -22.40
N VAL A 97 9.36 0.96 -23.17
CA VAL A 97 9.51 0.86 -24.64
C VAL A 97 8.69 1.92 -25.37
N LEU A 98 7.47 2.20 -24.88
CA LEU A 98 6.51 3.09 -25.52
C LEU A 98 5.96 4.11 -24.51
N PRO A 99 6.79 5.03 -23.98
CA PRO A 99 6.33 6.05 -23.02
C PRO A 99 5.31 6.98 -23.70
N GLY A 100 4.14 7.14 -23.06
CA GLY A 100 3.10 8.02 -23.56
C GLY A 100 1.80 7.91 -22.78
N PRO A 101 0.84 8.82 -22.99
CA PRO A 101 -0.40 8.89 -22.21
C PRO A 101 -1.25 7.61 -22.33
N VAL A 102 -1.33 7.02 -23.51
CA VAL A 102 -2.09 5.77 -23.74
C VAL A 102 -1.44 4.61 -23.01
N SER A 103 -0.12 4.44 -23.17
CA SER A 103 0.64 3.40 -22.48
C SER A 103 0.55 3.58 -20.96
N PHE A 104 0.57 4.82 -20.48
CA PHE A 104 0.40 5.12 -19.04
C PHE A 104 -0.96 4.64 -18.54
N VAL A 105 -2.05 4.97 -19.24
CA VAL A 105 -3.39 4.52 -18.85
C VAL A 105 -3.48 2.99 -18.89
N LEU A 106 -2.99 2.34 -19.94
CA LEU A 106 -2.99 0.87 -20.02
C LEU A 106 -2.17 0.25 -18.89
N ALA A 107 -0.98 0.77 -18.61
CA ALA A 107 -0.12 0.25 -17.56
C ALA A 107 -0.73 0.46 -16.17
N HIS A 108 -1.11 1.68 -15.81
CA HIS A 108 -1.51 2.05 -14.45
C HIS A 108 -2.98 1.82 -14.12
N ALA A 109 -3.89 1.87 -15.10
CA ALA A 109 -5.30 1.58 -14.87
C ALA A 109 -5.64 0.09 -15.02
N LEU A 110 -4.93 -0.66 -15.87
CA LEU A 110 -5.30 -2.03 -16.21
C LEU A 110 -4.24 -3.07 -15.85
N ILE A 111 -2.99 -2.94 -16.36
CA ILE A 111 -2.01 -4.04 -16.29
C ILE A 111 -1.42 -4.18 -14.87
N LEU A 112 -0.84 -3.13 -14.33
CA LEU A 112 -0.20 -3.16 -13.00
C LEU A 112 -1.20 -3.50 -11.87
N PRO A 113 -2.45 -2.98 -11.88
CA PRO A 113 -3.43 -3.31 -10.87
C PRO A 113 -3.88 -4.76 -10.85
N LEU A 114 -3.73 -5.51 -11.96
CA LEU A 114 -3.99 -6.95 -11.99
C LEU A 114 -2.98 -7.77 -11.18
N SER A 115 -1.83 -7.18 -10.79
CA SER A 115 -0.81 -7.86 -10.00
C SER A 115 -1.27 -8.05 -8.55
N ALA A 116 -1.32 -9.30 -8.10
CA ALA A 116 -1.67 -9.68 -6.73
C ALA A 116 -0.46 -10.17 -5.91
N VAL A 117 0.76 -9.74 -6.27
CA VAL A 117 2.03 -10.25 -5.68
C VAL A 117 2.04 -10.11 -4.16
N PHE A 118 1.67 -8.95 -3.61
CA PHE A 118 1.74 -8.69 -2.17
C PHE A 118 0.97 -9.73 -1.36
N GLY A 119 -0.29 -10.00 -1.75
CA GLY A 119 -1.14 -10.97 -1.05
C GLY A 119 -0.59 -12.41 -1.13
N GLN A 120 -0.03 -12.80 -2.28
CA GLN A 120 0.55 -14.13 -2.46
C GLN A 120 1.83 -14.30 -1.64
N LEU A 121 2.73 -13.32 -1.63
CA LEU A 121 3.95 -13.36 -0.83
C LEU A 121 3.67 -13.35 0.67
N TYR A 122 2.68 -12.56 1.10
CA TYR A 122 2.28 -12.53 2.51
C TYR A 122 1.69 -13.86 2.97
N ALA A 123 0.84 -14.49 2.13
CA ALA A 123 0.30 -15.82 2.39
C ALA A 123 1.40 -16.89 2.40
N GLN A 124 2.35 -16.84 1.47
CA GLN A 124 3.53 -17.71 1.43
C GLN A 124 4.35 -17.61 2.73
N GLY A 125 4.66 -16.37 3.15
CA GLY A 125 5.39 -16.13 4.40
C GLY A 125 4.67 -16.70 5.62
N ARG A 126 3.33 -16.55 5.67
CA ARG A 126 2.51 -17.10 6.75
C ARG A 126 2.53 -18.62 6.77
N LEU A 127 2.41 -19.28 5.61
CA LEU A 127 2.50 -20.73 5.49
C LEU A 127 3.86 -21.23 5.94
N ALA A 128 4.94 -20.61 5.51
CA ALA A 128 6.30 -20.96 5.95
C ALA A 128 6.50 -20.73 7.46
N ALA A 129 5.97 -19.63 7.99
CA ALA A 129 6.04 -19.34 9.42
C ALA A 129 5.24 -20.31 10.29
N ASN A 130 4.23 -21.02 9.73
CA ASN A 130 3.45 -22.03 10.46
C ASN A 130 4.26 -23.24 10.92
N ARG A 131 5.49 -23.45 10.42
CA ARG A 131 6.45 -24.45 10.91
C ARG A 131 7.05 -24.10 12.27
N HIS A 132 6.89 -22.85 12.70
CA HIS A 132 7.43 -22.35 13.97
C HIS A 132 6.34 -22.17 15.04
N ALA A 133 6.76 -22.10 16.31
CA ALA A 133 5.84 -21.89 17.44
C ALA A 133 5.01 -20.61 17.26
N PRO A 134 3.74 -20.58 17.71
CA PRO A 134 2.85 -19.43 17.53
C PRO A 134 3.45 -18.11 17.98
N THR A 135 4.14 -18.08 19.11
CA THR A 135 4.80 -16.89 19.68
C THR A 135 5.92 -16.32 18.81
N ILE A 136 6.57 -17.17 18.00
CA ILE A 136 7.66 -16.76 17.09
C ILE A 136 7.07 -16.35 15.72
N ARG A 137 5.97 -16.96 15.32
CA ARG A 137 5.29 -16.72 14.03
C ARG A 137 4.94 -15.24 13.81
N ASP A 138 4.37 -14.60 14.83
CA ASP A 138 3.98 -13.19 14.75
C ASP A 138 5.22 -12.31 14.59
N GLY A 139 6.31 -12.63 15.25
CA GLY A 139 7.59 -11.95 15.09
C GLY A 139 8.18 -12.09 13.68
N ILE A 140 8.07 -13.29 13.06
CA ILE A 140 8.49 -13.53 11.68
C ILE A 140 7.67 -12.66 10.71
N MET A 141 6.34 -12.66 10.84
CA MET A 141 5.45 -11.90 9.95
C MET A 141 5.65 -10.39 10.08
N THR A 142 5.85 -9.90 11.32
CA THR A 142 6.19 -8.50 11.57
C THR A 142 7.52 -8.12 10.92
N THR A 143 8.53 -8.99 11.01
CA THR A 143 9.84 -8.76 10.39
C THR A 143 9.74 -8.75 8.86
N ILE A 144 8.99 -9.68 8.24
CA ILE A 144 8.76 -9.69 6.79
C ILE A 144 8.07 -8.39 6.33
N ARG A 145 7.12 -7.88 7.11
CA ARG A 145 6.47 -6.61 6.82
C ARG A 145 7.42 -5.41 6.95
N ALA A 146 8.28 -5.42 7.96
CA ALA A 146 9.31 -4.38 8.11
C ALA A 146 10.32 -4.40 6.96
N LEU A 147 10.70 -5.58 6.46
CA LEU A 147 11.58 -5.73 5.31
C LEU A 147 10.94 -5.19 4.01
N PHE A 148 9.62 -5.27 3.85
CA PHE A 148 8.90 -4.61 2.76
C PHE A 148 9.01 -3.07 2.84
N ALA A 149 9.01 -2.49 4.04
CA ALA A 149 9.10 -1.05 4.23
C ALA A 149 10.53 -0.50 4.09
N LEU A 150 11.55 -1.34 4.28
CA LEU A 150 12.96 -0.93 4.24
C LEU A 150 13.37 -0.19 2.95
N PRO A 151 12.95 -0.60 1.73
CA PRO A 151 13.27 0.12 0.50
C PRO A 151 12.77 1.56 0.46
N PHE A 152 11.67 1.90 1.13
CA PHE A 152 11.19 3.27 1.18
C PHE A 152 12.21 4.20 1.84
N LEU A 153 12.92 3.71 2.85
CA LEU A 153 13.98 4.46 3.52
C LEU A 153 15.27 4.56 2.67
N LEU A 154 15.59 3.53 1.87
CA LEU A 154 16.86 3.44 1.17
C LEU A 154 16.77 3.89 -0.29
N VAL A 155 15.72 3.49 -1.01
CA VAL A 155 15.59 3.72 -2.46
C VAL A 155 15.08 5.12 -2.78
N LEU A 156 14.20 5.69 -1.96
CA LEU A 156 13.68 7.04 -2.23
C LEU A 156 14.76 8.14 -2.15
N PRO A 157 15.69 8.14 -1.18
CA PRO A 157 16.84 9.06 -1.21
C PRO A 157 17.75 8.86 -2.43
N VAL A 158 17.92 7.61 -2.91
CA VAL A 158 18.68 7.34 -4.15
C VAL A 158 17.98 7.97 -5.35
N TRP A 159 16.65 7.85 -5.45
CA TRP A 159 15.90 8.56 -6.49
C TRP A 159 16.00 10.08 -6.36
N ALA A 160 15.96 10.61 -5.13
CA ALA A 160 16.13 12.05 -4.91
C ALA A 160 17.48 12.54 -5.47
N LEU A 161 18.57 11.81 -5.18
CA LEU A 161 19.90 12.10 -5.71
C LEU A 161 19.95 11.96 -7.25
N ALA A 162 19.33 10.94 -7.81
CA ALA A 162 19.27 10.73 -9.26
C ALA A 162 18.58 11.91 -9.95
N PHE A 163 17.42 12.35 -9.45
CA PHE A 163 16.67 13.48 -10.01
C PHE A 163 17.40 14.82 -9.84
N GLN A 164 18.11 15.02 -8.72
CA GLN A 164 19.00 16.20 -8.54
C GLN A 164 20.12 16.25 -9.59
N ASN A 165 20.60 15.09 -10.03
CA ASN A 165 21.61 14.96 -11.07
C ASN A 165 21.03 14.90 -12.50
N GLY A 166 19.77 15.30 -12.70
CA GLY A 166 19.14 15.45 -14.01
C GLY A 166 18.57 14.16 -14.61
N VAL A 167 18.49 13.06 -13.86
CA VAL A 167 17.80 11.86 -14.33
C VAL A 167 16.31 12.17 -14.50
N GLN A 168 15.78 11.81 -15.66
CA GLN A 168 14.36 12.01 -15.96
C GLN A 168 13.46 11.09 -15.13
N VAL A 169 12.26 11.57 -14.74
CA VAL A 169 11.35 10.82 -13.88
C VAL A 169 10.92 9.49 -14.47
N TRP A 170 10.75 9.42 -15.78
CA TRP A 170 10.38 8.17 -16.47
C TRP A 170 11.44 7.05 -16.36
N ALA A 171 12.69 7.38 -15.94
CA ALA A 171 13.73 6.37 -15.68
C ALA A 171 13.34 5.35 -14.59
N ILE A 172 12.30 5.64 -13.80
CA ILE A 172 11.74 4.67 -12.85
C ILE A 172 11.23 3.39 -13.55
N TYR A 173 10.71 3.48 -14.78
CA TYR A 173 10.13 2.33 -15.48
C TYR A 173 11.16 1.29 -15.90
N PRO A 174 12.30 1.60 -16.56
CA PRO A 174 13.30 0.59 -16.82
C PRO A 174 13.86 -0.04 -15.54
N VAL A 175 14.06 0.72 -14.47
CA VAL A 175 14.52 0.18 -13.18
C VAL A 175 13.49 -0.78 -12.59
N THR A 176 12.21 -0.39 -12.52
CA THR A 176 11.15 -1.25 -11.99
C THR A 176 10.89 -2.46 -12.89
N THR A 177 11.08 -2.36 -14.20
CA THR A 177 11.05 -3.52 -15.11
C THR A 177 12.13 -4.54 -14.74
N HIS A 178 13.36 -4.10 -14.48
CA HIS A 178 14.44 -4.99 -14.04
C HIS A 178 14.17 -5.61 -12.68
N ILE A 179 13.63 -4.85 -11.71
CA ILE A 179 13.23 -5.39 -10.41
C ILE A 179 12.17 -6.49 -10.61
N ALA A 180 11.15 -6.24 -11.44
CA ALA A 180 10.10 -7.22 -11.74
C ALA A 180 10.64 -8.47 -12.43
N LEU A 181 11.60 -8.34 -13.37
CA LEU A 181 12.29 -9.47 -14.01
C LEU A 181 13.07 -10.32 -12.99
N VAL A 182 13.78 -9.68 -12.06
CA VAL A 182 14.47 -10.39 -10.96
C VAL A 182 13.44 -11.15 -10.09
N MET A 183 12.27 -10.54 -9.80
CA MET A 183 11.21 -11.22 -9.07
C MET A 183 10.64 -12.43 -9.83
N VAL A 184 10.49 -12.33 -11.16
CA VAL A 184 10.11 -13.47 -12.02
C VAL A 184 11.15 -14.59 -11.89
N LEU A 185 12.43 -14.29 -12.06
CA LEU A 185 13.53 -15.27 -11.98
C LEU A 185 13.58 -15.96 -10.62
N LEU A 186 13.54 -15.19 -9.53
CA LEU A 186 13.57 -15.75 -8.17
C LEU A 186 12.34 -16.63 -7.91
N THR A 187 11.15 -16.21 -8.33
CA THR A 187 9.92 -17.00 -8.19
C THR A 187 9.96 -18.24 -9.06
N ALA A 188 10.49 -18.18 -10.27
CA ALA A 188 10.59 -19.32 -11.16
C ALA A 188 11.58 -20.38 -10.66
N LEU A 189 12.74 -19.94 -10.14
CA LEU A 189 13.85 -20.83 -9.80
C LEU A 189 13.81 -21.37 -8.37
N TYR A 190 13.33 -20.54 -7.41
CA TYR A 190 13.47 -20.84 -5.99
C TYR A 190 12.17 -21.05 -5.24
N TRP A 191 10.99 -20.90 -5.88
CA TRP A 191 9.72 -21.13 -5.21
C TRP A 191 9.62 -22.56 -4.66
N PRO A 192 9.23 -22.73 -3.38
CA PRO A 192 9.15 -24.04 -2.77
C PRO A 192 8.10 -24.92 -3.45
N THR A 193 8.48 -26.16 -3.76
CA THR A 193 7.57 -27.17 -4.28
C THR A 193 6.92 -27.93 -3.12
N ALA A 194 5.66 -28.31 -3.24
CA ALA A 194 4.87 -28.91 -2.17
C ALA A 194 5.52 -30.10 -1.41
N PRO A 195 6.26 -31.04 -2.03
CA PRO A 195 6.92 -32.12 -1.31
C PRO A 195 8.10 -31.66 -0.44
N ALA A 196 8.77 -30.55 -0.81
CA ALA A 196 9.95 -30.04 -0.11
C ALA A 196 9.60 -29.01 0.98
N ALA A 197 8.39 -28.46 0.94
CA ALA A 197 8.03 -27.32 1.79
C ALA A 197 7.63 -27.67 3.23
N GLY A 198 7.36 -28.95 3.53
CA GLY A 198 6.93 -29.38 4.88
C GLY A 198 5.61 -28.77 5.37
N TRP A 199 4.87 -28.05 4.50
CA TRP A 199 3.54 -27.52 4.73
C TRP A 199 2.64 -27.79 3.54
N GLN A 200 1.34 -27.97 3.80
CA GLN A 200 0.34 -28.20 2.76
C GLN A 200 -0.60 -26.99 2.72
N ASP A 201 -0.69 -26.36 1.55
CA ASP A 201 -1.77 -25.44 1.24
C ASP A 201 -3.02 -26.30 0.98
N LYS A 202 -3.97 -26.30 1.91
CA LYS A 202 -5.22 -27.05 1.76
C LYS A 202 -6.27 -26.14 1.13
N PRO A 203 -6.94 -26.58 0.04
CA PRO A 203 -8.04 -25.83 -0.53
C PRO A 203 -9.09 -25.54 0.54
N SER A 204 -9.45 -24.27 0.70
CA SER A 204 -10.61 -23.88 1.53
C SER A 204 -11.88 -24.15 0.73
N GLY A 205 -12.79 -24.99 1.20
CA GLY A 205 -14.04 -25.30 0.50
C GLY A 205 -15.07 -24.14 0.47
N LEU A 206 -14.65 -22.91 0.76
CA LEU A 206 -15.54 -21.72 0.81
C LEU A 206 -15.78 -21.15 -0.59
N SER A 207 -17.05 -21.02 -0.98
CA SER A 207 -17.43 -20.28 -2.18
C SER A 207 -17.36 -18.77 -1.95
N LEU A 208 -17.01 -18.01 -3.02
CA LEU A 208 -17.03 -16.54 -3.03
C LEU A 208 -18.35 -15.97 -2.50
N ARG A 209 -19.46 -16.59 -2.89
CA ARG A 209 -20.81 -16.16 -2.51
C ARG A 209 -21.04 -16.24 -0.99
N GLN A 210 -20.51 -17.27 -0.33
CA GLN A 210 -20.59 -17.43 1.11
C GLN A 210 -19.76 -16.38 1.84
N ALA A 211 -18.52 -16.15 1.38
CA ALA A 211 -17.65 -15.12 1.92
C ALA A 211 -18.26 -13.72 1.79
N LEU A 212 -18.80 -13.37 0.62
CA LEU A 212 -19.48 -12.08 0.40
C LEU A 212 -20.75 -11.91 1.23
N ARG A 213 -21.54 -12.97 1.43
CA ARG A 213 -22.78 -12.91 2.22
C ARG A 213 -22.49 -12.64 3.71
N GLU A 214 -21.41 -13.19 4.24
CA GLU A 214 -20.99 -12.92 5.62
C GLU A 214 -20.52 -11.46 5.80
N LEU A 215 -19.97 -10.84 4.73
CA LEU A 215 -19.51 -9.46 4.72
C LEU A 215 -20.65 -8.42 4.65
N MET A 216 -21.85 -8.82 4.29
CA MET A 216 -23.00 -7.93 4.08
C MET A 216 -23.76 -7.55 5.36
N SER A 217 -23.23 -7.81 6.55
CA SER A 217 -23.84 -7.28 7.77
C SER A 217 -23.72 -5.75 7.83
N PRO A 218 -24.78 -4.98 8.07
CA PRO A 218 -24.72 -3.52 8.07
C PRO A 218 -23.70 -2.93 9.04
N ALA A 219 -23.54 -3.58 10.21
CA ALA A 219 -22.59 -3.15 11.22
C ALA A 219 -21.12 -3.31 10.77
N LEU A 220 -20.80 -4.40 10.06
CA LEU A 220 -19.48 -4.63 9.51
C LEU A 220 -19.23 -3.73 8.30
N GLY A 221 -20.24 -3.55 7.45
CA GLY A 221 -20.18 -2.65 6.28
C GLY A 221 -19.82 -1.22 6.68
N LEU A 222 -20.46 -0.67 7.72
CA LEU A 222 -20.13 0.66 8.22
C LEU A 222 -18.68 0.76 8.71
N ARG A 223 -18.16 -0.24 9.42
CA ARG A 223 -16.78 -0.26 9.89
C ARG A 223 -15.78 -0.35 8.73
N ILE A 224 -16.10 -1.12 7.69
CA ILE A 224 -15.26 -1.22 6.47
C ILE A 224 -15.20 0.14 5.77
N VAL A 225 -16.34 0.79 5.56
CA VAL A 225 -16.39 2.11 4.90
C VAL A 225 -15.68 3.16 5.75
N ALA A 226 -15.86 3.16 7.07
CA ALA A 226 -15.21 4.05 8.00
C ALA A 226 -13.67 3.89 7.97
N LEU A 227 -13.18 2.66 8.02
CA LEU A 227 -11.75 2.36 7.92
C LEU A 227 -11.20 2.66 6.50
N GLY A 228 -12.02 2.44 5.47
CA GLY A 228 -11.72 2.87 4.11
C GLY A 228 -11.51 4.37 4.05
N ALA A 229 -12.41 5.14 4.63
CA ALA A 229 -12.28 6.59 4.69
C ALA A 229 -11.00 7.04 5.43
N VAL A 230 -10.62 6.36 6.52
CA VAL A 230 -9.32 6.61 7.19
C VAL A 230 -8.15 6.33 6.24
N SER A 231 -8.17 5.22 5.50
CA SER A 231 -7.08 4.86 4.57
C SER A 231 -7.01 5.77 3.34
N ALA A 232 -8.10 6.49 3.01
CA ALA A 232 -8.13 7.46 1.92
C ALA A 232 -7.08 8.56 2.07
N GLY A 233 -6.73 8.93 3.31
CA GLY A 233 -5.69 9.91 3.60
C GLY A 233 -4.33 9.52 3.00
N GLY A 234 -3.94 8.25 3.11
CA GLY A 234 -2.70 7.75 2.53
C GLY A 234 -2.71 7.78 0.98
N THR A 235 -3.82 7.40 0.36
CA THR A 235 -3.96 7.47 -1.10
C THR A 235 -3.97 8.91 -1.60
N ALA A 236 -4.68 9.82 -0.91
CA ALA A 236 -4.68 11.25 -1.22
C ALA A 236 -3.28 11.87 -1.04
N TYR A 237 -2.56 11.49 0.02
CA TYR A 237 -1.17 11.92 0.23
C TYR A 237 -0.29 11.61 -0.98
N TRP A 238 -0.29 10.36 -1.46
CA TRP A 238 0.51 9.98 -2.63
C TRP A 238 0.13 10.76 -3.89
N ALA A 239 -1.16 11.02 -4.10
CA ALA A 239 -1.64 11.78 -5.24
C ALA A 239 -1.22 13.26 -5.18
N ILE A 240 -1.38 13.92 -4.02
CA ILE A 240 -1.20 15.36 -3.86
C ILE A 240 0.28 15.71 -3.65
N MET A 241 0.99 14.97 -2.80
CA MET A 241 2.37 15.26 -2.41
C MET A 241 3.29 15.37 -3.62
N GLY A 242 3.24 14.40 -4.54
CA GLY A 242 4.05 14.39 -5.74
C GLY A 242 3.82 15.64 -6.60
N LEU A 243 2.55 15.98 -6.87
CA LEU A 243 2.16 17.13 -7.70
C LEU A 243 2.52 18.47 -7.08
N VAL A 244 2.27 18.62 -5.77
CA VAL A 244 2.55 19.87 -5.05
C VAL A 244 4.06 20.09 -4.96
N LEU A 245 4.82 19.10 -4.50
CA LEU A 245 6.26 19.28 -4.27
C LEU A 245 7.05 19.39 -5.58
N SER A 246 6.66 18.64 -6.62
CA SER A 246 7.29 18.78 -7.94
C SER A 246 7.02 20.16 -8.59
N GLY A 247 5.97 20.86 -8.20
CA GLY A 247 5.61 22.18 -8.70
C GLY A 247 6.11 23.35 -7.87
N SER A 248 6.66 23.13 -6.69
CA SER A 248 7.05 24.19 -5.75
C SER A 248 8.37 24.90 -6.06
N GLY A 249 9.04 24.57 -7.15
CA GLY A 249 10.29 25.22 -7.59
C GLY A 249 11.55 24.87 -6.79
N ALA A 250 11.42 24.43 -5.54
CA ALA A 250 12.55 24.09 -4.66
C ALA A 250 12.95 22.60 -4.81
N GLY A 251 13.64 22.24 -5.87
CA GLY A 251 14.17 20.91 -6.10
C GLY A 251 13.22 19.91 -6.77
N GLY A 252 12.00 20.32 -7.12
CA GLY A 252 11.09 19.56 -7.98
C GLY A 252 10.80 18.13 -7.50
N THR A 253 10.88 17.16 -8.39
CA THR A 253 10.64 15.74 -8.12
C THR A 253 11.61 15.14 -7.08
N ALA A 254 12.83 15.68 -6.98
CA ALA A 254 13.80 15.27 -5.97
C ALA A 254 13.32 15.58 -4.54
N THR A 255 12.67 16.73 -4.34
CA THR A 255 12.06 17.09 -3.05
C THR A 255 10.95 16.12 -2.69
N ALA A 256 10.09 15.74 -3.64
CA ALA A 256 9.03 14.76 -3.41
C ALA A 256 9.61 13.40 -3.00
N ALA A 257 10.67 12.94 -3.67
CA ALA A 257 11.37 11.71 -3.34
C ALA A 257 11.98 11.72 -1.93
N LEU A 258 12.71 12.79 -1.60
CA LEU A 258 13.34 12.94 -0.29
C LEU A 258 12.31 13.02 0.83
N TYR A 259 11.25 13.84 0.62
CA TYR A 259 10.17 14.00 1.59
C TYR A 259 9.49 12.65 1.89
N ALA A 260 9.11 11.89 0.85
CA ALA A 260 8.52 10.57 1.00
C ALA A 260 9.43 9.58 1.73
N GLY A 261 10.74 9.61 1.41
CA GLY A 261 11.73 8.76 2.08
C GLY A 261 11.90 9.08 3.56
N LEU A 262 11.92 10.36 3.92
CA LEU A 262 12.04 10.80 5.32
C LEU A 262 10.78 10.46 6.12
N VAL A 263 9.58 10.66 5.56
CA VAL A 263 8.33 10.24 6.22
C VAL A 263 8.37 8.74 6.50
N ALA A 264 8.66 7.92 5.49
CA ALA A 264 8.73 6.47 5.64
C ALA A 264 9.82 6.04 6.65
N GLY A 265 10.97 6.72 6.65
CA GLY A 265 12.04 6.48 7.61
C GLY A 265 11.65 6.76 9.05
N LEU A 266 10.86 7.79 9.30
CA LEU A 266 10.34 8.14 10.61
C LEU A 266 9.14 7.26 11.02
N GLU A 267 8.32 6.79 10.08
CA GLU A 267 7.17 5.91 10.34
C GLU A 267 7.60 4.57 10.93
N VAL A 268 8.70 3.97 10.43
CA VAL A 268 9.13 2.62 10.84
C VAL A 268 9.40 2.50 12.34
N PRO A 269 10.22 3.35 12.99
CA PRO A 269 10.42 3.26 14.42
C PRO A 269 9.14 3.55 15.22
N LEU A 270 8.26 4.44 14.73
CA LEU A 270 7.00 4.74 15.38
C LEU A 270 6.03 3.54 15.29
N MET A 271 5.96 2.84 14.16
CA MET A 271 5.19 1.59 14.03
C MET A 271 5.68 0.52 15.02
N LEU A 272 6.99 0.40 15.20
CA LEU A 272 7.57 -0.54 16.16
C LEU A 272 7.29 -0.16 17.63
N ALA A 273 7.07 1.13 17.90
CA ALA A 273 6.72 1.62 19.22
C ALA A 273 5.22 1.51 19.55
N LEU A 274 4.33 1.35 18.57
CA LEU A 274 2.88 1.26 18.78
C LEU A 274 2.45 0.20 19.81
N PRO A 275 3.02 -1.01 19.85
CA PRO A 275 2.66 -2.00 20.86
C PRO A 275 2.85 -1.53 22.31
N LEU A 276 3.74 -0.56 22.57
CA LEU A 276 3.95 0.02 23.90
C LEU A 276 2.80 0.95 24.31
N ILE A 277 2.11 1.53 23.35
CA ILE A 277 1.03 2.52 23.59
C ILE A 277 -0.35 1.84 23.60
N LEU A 278 -0.53 0.80 22.77
CA LEU A 278 -1.79 0.08 22.58
C LEU A 278 -2.48 -0.37 23.86
N PRO A 279 -1.79 -0.91 24.89
CA PRO A 279 -2.45 -1.37 26.12
C PRO A 279 -3.13 -0.26 26.93
N HIS A 280 -2.77 1.01 26.70
CA HIS A 280 -3.24 2.15 27.51
C HIS A 280 -4.46 2.85 26.88
N PHE A 281 -4.80 2.57 25.61
CA PHE A 281 -5.84 3.29 24.89
C PHE A 281 -6.72 2.36 24.06
N LYS A 282 -8.00 2.72 23.88
CA LYS A 282 -8.86 2.02 22.92
C LYS A 282 -8.34 2.23 21.50
N ARG A 283 -8.24 1.15 20.72
CA ARG A 283 -7.69 1.17 19.36
C ARG A 283 -8.38 2.19 18.44
N THR A 284 -9.71 2.30 18.51
CA THR A 284 -10.50 3.26 17.73
C THR A 284 -10.19 4.72 18.07
N HIS A 285 -9.90 5.02 19.34
CA HIS A 285 -9.48 6.36 19.76
C HIS A 285 -8.07 6.70 19.26
N LEU A 286 -7.16 5.71 19.24
CA LEU A 286 -5.82 5.89 18.64
C LEU A 286 -5.91 6.13 17.14
N ILE A 287 -6.78 5.38 16.42
CA ILE A 287 -7.03 5.61 14.99
C ILE A 287 -7.53 7.04 14.76
N LEU A 288 -8.50 7.51 15.56
CA LEU A 288 -9.00 8.88 15.45
C LEU A 288 -7.89 9.91 15.71
N ALA A 289 -7.12 9.76 16.78
CA ALA A 289 -6.03 10.67 17.09
C ALA A 289 -4.96 10.68 15.99
N GLY A 290 -4.55 9.51 15.51
CA GLY A 290 -3.59 9.37 14.40
C GLY A 290 -4.12 9.98 13.11
N THR A 291 -5.41 9.83 12.80
CA THR A 291 -6.05 10.45 11.63
C THR A 291 -6.03 11.97 11.74
N ILE A 292 -6.40 12.54 12.90
CA ILE A 292 -6.35 13.99 13.13
C ILE A 292 -4.92 14.51 12.95
N ILE A 293 -3.93 13.84 13.54
CA ILE A 293 -2.52 14.22 13.39
C ILE A 293 -2.09 14.15 11.92
N TYR A 294 -2.50 13.10 11.19
CA TYR A 294 -2.16 12.91 9.78
C TYR A 294 -2.73 14.02 8.88
N THR A 295 -3.89 14.60 9.24
CA THR A 295 -4.44 15.75 8.49
C THR A 295 -3.52 16.96 8.51
N GLY A 296 -2.70 17.12 9.56
CA GLY A 296 -1.67 18.14 9.63
C GLY A 296 -0.64 18.03 8.52
N GLN A 297 -0.21 16.83 8.15
CA GLN A 297 0.65 16.61 6.98
C GLN A 297 -0.12 16.86 5.69
N LEU A 298 -1.31 16.26 5.55
CA LEU A 298 -2.07 16.30 4.30
C LEU A 298 -2.40 17.73 3.85
N VAL A 299 -2.81 18.57 4.78
CA VAL A 299 -3.10 20.00 4.54
C VAL A 299 -1.82 20.84 4.57
N GLY A 300 -0.87 20.49 5.42
CA GLY A 300 0.40 21.19 5.56
C GLY A 300 1.27 21.17 4.30
N ILE A 301 1.25 20.09 3.54
CA ILE A 301 2.03 19.98 2.30
C ILE A 301 1.67 21.09 1.30
N PRO A 302 0.42 21.24 0.83
CA PRO A 302 0.09 22.32 -0.10
C PRO A 302 0.18 23.74 0.53
N LEU A 303 0.00 23.85 1.85
CA LEU A 303 0.09 25.12 2.55
C LEU A 303 1.53 25.64 2.66
N LEU A 304 2.49 24.74 2.92
CA LEU A 304 3.87 25.08 3.25
C LEU A 304 4.86 24.73 2.13
N ALA A 305 4.37 24.25 0.99
CA ALA A 305 5.20 23.96 -0.18
C ALA A 305 6.01 25.19 -0.60
N GLY A 306 7.30 24.97 -0.91
CA GLY A 306 8.23 26.06 -1.27
C GLY A 306 8.82 26.81 -0.08
N THR A 307 8.41 26.53 1.16
CA THR A 307 8.98 27.09 2.38
C THR A 307 9.78 26.08 3.18
N PRO A 308 10.76 26.51 4.02
CA PRO A 308 11.46 25.60 4.92
C PRO A 308 10.55 24.90 5.95
N LEU A 309 9.39 25.49 6.25
CA LEU A 309 8.42 24.94 7.21
C LEU A 309 7.76 23.65 6.72
N LEU A 310 7.83 23.34 5.41
CA LEU A 310 7.38 22.06 4.85
C LEU A 310 7.93 20.86 5.64
N TRP A 311 9.18 20.92 6.06
CA TRP A 311 9.83 19.80 6.76
C TRP A 311 9.25 19.52 8.15
N LEU A 312 8.53 20.48 8.76
CA LEU A 312 7.78 20.24 10.00
C LEU A 312 6.61 19.28 9.79
N CYS A 313 6.07 19.19 8.58
CA CYS A 313 5.00 18.25 8.24
C CYS A 313 5.43 16.78 8.30
N LEU A 314 6.75 16.50 8.32
CA LEU A 314 7.27 15.13 8.52
C LEU A 314 6.81 14.54 9.86
N ILE A 315 6.73 15.36 10.92
CA ILE A 315 6.37 14.90 12.27
C ILE A 315 4.92 14.39 12.32
N PRO A 316 3.90 15.21 11.97
CA PRO A 316 2.52 14.72 11.95
C PRO A 316 2.31 13.62 10.91
N GLY A 317 3.06 13.65 9.78
CA GLY A 317 3.04 12.59 8.79
C GLY A 317 3.48 11.26 9.35
N ALA A 318 4.65 11.21 9.96
CA ALA A 318 5.22 9.99 10.50
C ALA A 318 4.38 9.41 11.66
N ILE A 319 3.92 10.26 12.59
CA ILE A 319 3.09 9.81 13.72
C ILE A 319 1.72 9.32 13.23
N GLY A 320 1.04 10.14 12.44
CA GLY A 320 -0.28 9.80 11.92
C GLY A 320 -0.22 8.62 10.95
N GLY A 321 0.78 8.59 10.06
CA GLY A 321 1.03 7.50 9.11
C GLY A 321 1.27 6.17 9.81
N ALA A 322 2.15 6.13 10.80
CA ALA A 322 2.40 4.91 11.59
C ALA A 322 1.12 4.32 12.18
N ILE A 323 0.23 5.16 12.70
CA ILE A 323 -1.04 4.76 13.30
C ILE A 323 -2.05 4.30 12.22
N THR A 324 -2.27 5.14 11.20
CA THR A 324 -3.31 4.91 10.18
C THR A 324 -2.98 3.79 9.20
N LEU A 325 -1.69 3.47 9.00
CA LEU A 325 -1.27 2.32 8.20
C LEU A 325 -1.29 0.98 8.98
N THR A 326 -1.20 1.02 10.31
CA THR A 326 -1.05 -0.19 11.11
C THR A 326 -2.35 -0.61 11.80
N LEU A 327 -3.00 0.31 12.52
CA LEU A 327 -4.11 -0.03 13.39
C LEU A 327 -5.42 -0.41 12.67
N PRO A 328 -5.79 0.16 11.50
CA PRO A 328 -6.96 -0.28 10.75
C PRO A 328 -6.92 -1.76 10.37
N ILE A 329 -5.75 -2.24 9.93
CA ILE A 329 -5.55 -3.64 9.57
C ILE A 329 -5.70 -4.54 10.78
N ALA A 330 -5.05 -4.18 11.89
CA ALA A 330 -5.14 -4.93 13.14
C ALA A 330 -6.57 -4.94 13.70
N TYR A 331 -7.30 -3.82 13.61
CA TYR A 331 -8.70 -3.74 14.02
C TYR A 331 -9.60 -4.69 13.22
N LEU A 332 -9.42 -4.73 11.88
CA LEU A 332 -10.18 -5.67 11.03
C LEU A 332 -9.85 -7.13 11.34
N GLN A 333 -8.59 -7.45 11.59
CA GLN A 333 -8.18 -8.80 11.93
C GLN A 333 -8.81 -9.27 13.24
N ASP A 334 -8.90 -8.41 14.25
CA ASP A 334 -9.54 -8.73 15.54
C ASP A 334 -11.05 -8.88 15.39
N ALA A 335 -11.70 -8.00 14.61
CA ALA A 335 -13.14 -8.06 14.36
C ALA A 335 -13.60 -9.35 13.66
N LEU A 336 -12.70 -10.02 12.94
CA LEU A 336 -12.98 -11.26 12.19
C LEU A 336 -12.72 -12.54 12.97
N GLY A 337 -12.02 -12.49 14.10
CA GLY A 337 -11.58 -13.66 14.81
C GLY A 337 -10.66 -14.56 13.95
N HIS A 338 -10.79 -15.88 14.03
CA HIS A 338 -9.89 -16.86 13.41
C HIS A 338 -10.20 -17.21 11.94
N ARG A 339 -10.78 -16.30 11.14
CA ARG A 339 -11.22 -16.58 9.75
C ARG A 339 -10.31 -15.90 8.70
N PRO A 340 -9.22 -16.55 8.23
CA PRO A 340 -8.22 -15.91 7.37
C PRO A 340 -8.71 -15.56 5.95
N GLY A 341 -9.65 -16.31 5.37
CA GLY A 341 -10.17 -16.05 4.01
C GLY A 341 -11.05 -14.79 3.94
N THR A 342 -11.81 -14.52 4.98
CA THR A 342 -12.67 -13.33 5.08
C THR A 342 -11.84 -12.05 5.28
N GLY A 343 -10.68 -12.15 5.93
CA GLY A 343 -9.78 -11.02 6.19
C GLY A 343 -9.27 -10.32 4.94
N ALA A 344 -8.85 -11.10 3.94
CA ALA A 344 -8.35 -10.54 2.68
C ALA A 344 -9.44 -9.79 1.90
N ALA A 345 -10.68 -10.32 1.87
CA ALA A 345 -11.81 -9.68 1.21
C ALA A 345 -12.20 -8.36 1.90
N LEU A 346 -12.16 -8.31 3.24
CA LEU A 346 -12.43 -7.08 3.99
C LEU A 346 -11.39 -6.00 3.75
N MET A 347 -10.11 -6.37 3.71
CA MET A 347 -9.04 -5.44 3.39
C MET A 347 -9.18 -4.89 1.95
N ALA A 348 -9.61 -5.73 1.01
CA ALA A 348 -9.89 -5.30 -0.36
C ALA A 348 -11.07 -4.31 -0.40
N LEU A 349 -12.16 -4.57 0.30
CA LEU A 349 -13.32 -3.66 0.38
C LEU A 349 -12.97 -2.33 1.08
N MET A 350 -12.18 -2.38 2.16
CA MET A 350 -11.65 -1.18 2.82
C MET A 350 -10.83 -0.34 1.83
N LYS A 351 -9.95 -0.99 1.06
CA LYS A 351 -9.15 -0.31 0.04
C LYS A 351 -10.01 0.34 -1.04
N VAL A 352 -11.05 -0.34 -1.55
CA VAL A 352 -12.00 0.24 -2.51
C VAL A 352 -12.63 1.51 -1.97
N ALA A 353 -13.20 1.45 -0.78
CA ALA A 353 -13.86 2.59 -0.17
C ALA A 353 -12.89 3.77 0.01
N GLY A 354 -11.65 3.49 0.43
CA GLY A 354 -10.62 4.51 0.61
C GLY A 354 -10.14 5.14 -0.69
N ASP A 355 -9.82 4.33 -1.68
CA ASP A 355 -9.29 4.82 -2.96
C ASP A 355 -10.36 5.60 -3.75
N ILE A 356 -11.64 5.17 -3.70
CA ILE A 356 -12.74 5.91 -4.32
C ILE A 356 -12.92 7.27 -3.64
N LEU A 357 -12.90 7.32 -2.32
CA LEU A 357 -12.99 8.58 -1.58
C LEU A 357 -11.79 9.49 -1.90
N ALA A 358 -10.58 8.97 -1.93
CA ALA A 358 -9.38 9.72 -2.29
C ALA A 358 -9.47 10.28 -3.71
N ALA A 359 -9.87 9.47 -4.68
CA ALA A 359 -10.04 9.91 -6.07
C ALA A 359 -11.15 10.96 -6.22
N ALA A 360 -12.28 10.79 -5.52
CA ALA A 360 -13.39 11.75 -5.55
C ALA A 360 -12.99 13.10 -4.92
N THR A 361 -12.33 13.08 -3.76
CA THR A 361 -11.86 14.31 -3.09
C THR A 361 -10.76 15.00 -3.89
N PHE A 362 -9.87 14.23 -4.53
CA PHE A 362 -8.86 14.75 -5.42
C PHE A 362 -9.49 15.41 -6.65
N ALA A 363 -10.38 14.70 -7.38
CA ALA A 363 -11.04 15.24 -8.56
C ALA A 363 -11.88 16.49 -8.26
N LEU A 364 -12.68 16.45 -7.19
CA LEU A 364 -13.54 17.58 -6.80
C LEU A 364 -12.69 18.78 -6.36
N GLY A 365 -11.69 18.54 -5.53
CA GLY A 365 -10.83 19.61 -5.02
C GLY A 365 -10.04 20.30 -6.12
N THR A 366 -9.43 19.53 -7.02
CA THR A 366 -8.64 20.06 -8.15
C THR A 366 -9.52 20.80 -9.17
N ALA A 367 -10.74 20.31 -9.43
CA ALA A 367 -11.70 20.94 -10.33
C ALA A 367 -12.21 22.29 -9.79
N LEU A 368 -12.36 22.46 -8.47
CA LEU A 368 -12.92 23.65 -7.86
C LEU A 368 -11.86 24.68 -7.46
N SER A 369 -10.75 24.28 -6.86
CA SER A 369 -9.78 25.23 -6.27
C SER A 369 -8.33 24.69 -6.18
N GLY A 370 -8.03 23.52 -6.75
CA GLY A 370 -6.69 22.95 -6.78
C GLY A 370 -6.35 22.05 -5.58
N TYR A 371 -5.05 21.76 -5.44
CA TYR A 371 -4.55 20.72 -4.52
C TYR A 371 -4.79 21.03 -3.04
N MET A 372 -4.87 22.31 -2.66
CA MET A 372 -5.19 22.69 -1.28
C MET A 372 -6.61 22.24 -0.90
N LEU A 373 -7.60 22.51 -1.75
CA LEU A 373 -8.97 22.06 -1.50
C LEU A 373 -9.07 20.54 -1.54
N ALA A 374 -8.37 19.87 -2.46
CA ALA A 374 -8.30 18.39 -2.50
C ALA A 374 -7.77 17.80 -1.18
N ALA A 375 -6.71 18.40 -0.62
CA ALA A 375 -6.14 18.01 0.66
C ALA A 375 -7.12 18.22 1.83
N VAL A 376 -7.81 19.35 1.87
CA VAL A 376 -8.82 19.66 2.90
C VAL A 376 -10.01 18.70 2.82
N LEU A 377 -10.54 18.45 1.61
CA LEU A 377 -11.65 17.49 1.43
C LEU A 377 -11.27 16.08 1.85
N ALA A 378 -10.06 15.61 1.48
CA ALA A 378 -9.54 14.34 1.91
C ALA A 378 -9.36 14.29 3.45
N ALA A 379 -8.81 15.34 4.07
CA ALA A 379 -8.65 15.45 5.51
C ALA A 379 -10.00 15.38 6.25
N VAL A 380 -11.00 16.12 5.79
CA VAL A 380 -12.36 16.07 6.35
C VAL A 380 -12.96 14.67 6.22
N GLY A 381 -12.86 14.06 5.03
CA GLY A 381 -13.39 12.72 4.77
C GLY A 381 -12.75 11.66 5.68
N THR A 382 -11.43 11.72 5.88
CA THR A 382 -10.72 10.78 6.76
C THR A 382 -11.10 10.95 8.23
N VAL A 383 -11.25 12.19 8.72
CA VAL A 383 -11.67 12.45 10.11
C VAL A 383 -13.11 12.00 10.33
N LEU A 384 -14.01 12.28 9.38
CA LEU A 384 -15.40 11.79 9.46
C LEU A 384 -15.46 10.26 9.49
N GLY A 385 -14.63 9.58 8.70
CA GLY A 385 -14.47 8.13 8.75
C GLY A 385 -14.00 7.63 10.13
N ALA A 386 -12.99 8.25 10.71
CA ALA A 386 -12.49 7.89 12.03
C ALA A 386 -13.54 8.14 13.13
N LEU A 387 -14.30 9.23 13.06
CA LEU A 387 -15.41 9.51 13.97
C LEU A 387 -16.55 8.48 13.84
N ALA A 388 -16.89 8.11 12.59
CA ALA A 388 -17.89 7.07 12.32
C ALA A 388 -17.45 5.71 12.89
N LEU A 389 -16.16 5.39 12.83
CA LEU A 389 -15.60 4.17 13.43
C LEU A 389 -15.76 4.17 14.96
N VAL A 390 -15.40 5.27 15.63
CA VAL A 390 -15.57 5.42 17.09
C VAL A 390 -17.04 5.29 17.50
N TRP A 391 -17.94 5.89 16.71
CA TRP A 391 -19.39 5.79 16.97
C TRP A 391 -19.92 4.36 16.79
N ALA A 392 -19.49 3.67 15.71
CA ALA A 392 -19.89 2.28 15.46
C ALA A 392 -19.39 1.31 16.55
N ASP A 393 -18.22 1.59 17.11
CA ASP A 393 -17.63 0.77 18.18
C ASP A 393 -18.33 0.97 19.52
N ARG A 394 -18.81 2.20 19.82
CA ARG A 394 -19.59 2.49 21.02
C ARG A 394 -20.96 1.79 21.05
N LYS A 395 -21.55 1.51 19.90
CA LYS A 395 -22.84 0.82 19.80
C LYS A 395 -22.75 -0.70 19.91
N ALA A 396 -21.56 -1.26 19.82
CA ALA A 396 -21.33 -2.70 19.84
C ALA A 396 -20.79 -3.21 21.19
N GLY A 397 -20.33 -2.34 22.07
CA GLY A 397 -19.96 -2.61 23.46
C GLY A 397 -20.97 -2.07 24.44
#